data_edf1cffd99ed7b4e29b2916f282e0779
#
_entry.id   edf1cffd99ed7b4e29b2916f282e0779
#
_cell.length_a   1.000
_cell.length_b   1.000
_cell.length_c   1.000
_cell.angle_alpha   90.00
_cell.angle_beta   90.00
_cell.angle_gamma   90.00
#
_symmetry.space_group_name_H-M   'P 1'
#
loop_
_entity.id
_entity.type
_entity.pdbx_description
1 polymer ?
#
loop_
_entity_poly.entity_id
_entity_poly.type
_entity_poly.pdbx_seq_one_letter_code
_entity_poly.pdbx_strand_id
1 'polypeptide(L)'
;MLPTAYHIFEKRKGSGILFTYKDAFQNEVTIYFEMQNYQADDVLIIPRLSEGWLFTEHKKRGLEFPGGKGEKGETNNEAARRELMEETGAVAGELYFVADYLVLSSERTFTKRVYTTNVEKIEPQADYLETNGPVILDGNLSHFILEPAFSFFMRDAGMVQIVQAAERILSSKN
;
A
#
# COMPACT_ATOMS: atom_id res chain seq x y z
N MET A 1 -21.35 -2.86 10.22
CA MET A 1 -22.12 -1.82 9.51
C MET A 1 -21.16 -1.11 8.57
N LEU A 2 -21.24 -1.37 7.27
CA LEU A 2 -20.41 -0.68 6.27
C LEU A 2 -20.82 0.80 6.28
N PRO A 3 -19.87 1.73 6.34
CA PRO A 3 -20.21 3.14 6.28
C PRO A 3 -20.72 3.51 4.88
N THR A 4 -21.72 4.33 4.88
CA THR A 4 -22.52 4.99 3.85
C THR A 4 -21.84 5.14 2.48
N ALA A 5 -22.54 4.63 1.46
CA ALA A 5 -22.46 4.94 0.03
C ALA A 5 -21.19 5.65 -0.45
N TYR A 6 -20.17 4.88 -0.79
CA TYR A 6 -19.10 5.36 -1.65
C TYR A 6 -19.69 5.56 -3.06
N HIS A 7 -19.69 6.79 -3.56
CA HIS A 7 -19.96 7.04 -4.97
C HIS A 7 -18.75 6.52 -5.77
N ILE A 8 -18.85 5.29 -6.22
CA ILE A 8 -17.87 4.64 -7.09
C ILE A 8 -18.11 5.15 -8.50
N PHE A 9 -17.15 5.88 -9.05
CA PHE A 9 -17.13 6.22 -10.45
C PHE A 9 -16.04 5.40 -11.15
N GLU A 10 -16.44 4.30 -11.76
CA GLU A 10 -15.59 3.59 -12.71
C GLU A 10 -15.60 4.41 -14.02
N LYS A 11 -14.57 5.18 -14.29
CA LYS A 11 -14.37 5.88 -15.56
C LYS A 11 -13.26 5.20 -16.35
N ARG A 12 -13.59 4.69 -17.52
CA ARG A 12 -12.60 4.35 -18.55
C ARG A 12 -12.22 5.64 -19.27
N LYS A 13 -10.99 6.11 -19.09
CA LYS A 13 -10.41 7.20 -19.86
C LYS A 13 -9.17 6.64 -20.58
N GLY A 14 -9.30 6.37 -21.86
CA GLY A 14 -8.24 5.67 -22.63
C GLY A 14 -8.19 4.17 -22.31
N SER A 15 -7.00 3.56 -22.34
CA SER A 15 -6.77 2.13 -22.06
C SER A 15 -6.70 1.78 -20.57
N GLY A 16 -6.73 2.75 -19.65
CA GLY A 16 -6.51 2.55 -18.20
C GLY A 16 -7.79 2.42 -17.37
N ILE A 17 -7.75 1.48 -16.40
CA ILE A 17 -8.77 1.38 -15.35
C ILE A 17 -8.39 2.35 -14.24
N LEU A 18 -9.29 3.27 -13.91
CA LEU A 18 -9.15 4.16 -12.76
C LEU A 18 -10.35 4.01 -11.81
N PHE A 19 -10.08 4.22 -10.54
CA PHE A 19 -11.07 4.15 -9.48
C PHE A 19 -11.00 5.46 -8.67
N THR A 20 -12.13 6.18 -8.54
CA THR A 20 -12.18 7.43 -7.79
C THR A 20 -13.17 7.31 -6.65
N TYR A 21 -12.79 7.78 -5.46
CA TYR A 21 -13.63 7.78 -4.26
C TYR A 21 -13.26 8.95 -3.34
N LYS A 22 -14.05 9.13 -2.28
CA LYS A 22 -13.70 10.04 -1.18
C LYS A 22 -13.22 9.22 0.01
N ASP A 23 -12.07 9.61 0.57
CA ASP A 23 -11.53 9.01 1.78
C ASP A 23 -12.33 9.43 3.05
N ALA A 24 -11.90 8.93 4.21
CA ALA A 24 -12.55 9.25 5.49
C ALA A 24 -12.52 10.76 5.85
N PHE A 25 -11.62 11.51 5.24
CA PHE A 25 -11.49 12.97 5.41
C PHE A 25 -12.16 13.78 4.32
N GLN A 26 -12.95 13.12 3.44
CA GLN A 26 -13.61 13.72 2.29
C GLN A 26 -12.67 14.24 1.20
N ASN A 27 -11.40 13.83 1.22
CA ASN A 27 -10.47 14.10 0.13
C ASN A 27 -10.85 13.25 -1.09
N GLU A 28 -10.69 13.82 -2.28
CA GLU A 28 -10.83 13.05 -3.51
C GLU A 28 -9.56 12.21 -3.74
N VAL A 29 -9.76 10.90 -3.90
CA VAL A 29 -8.67 9.94 -4.19
C VAL A 29 -8.94 9.30 -5.54
N THR A 30 -7.94 9.34 -6.42
CA THR A 30 -7.99 8.64 -7.71
C THR A 30 -6.87 7.60 -7.76
N ILE A 31 -7.23 6.35 -8.04
CA ILE A 31 -6.31 5.23 -8.21
C ILE A 31 -6.17 4.92 -9.70
N TYR A 32 -4.94 4.83 -10.17
CA TYR A 32 -4.56 4.44 -11.52
C TYR A 32 -3.89 3.07 -11.47
N PHE A 33 -4.44 2.07 -12.15
CA PHE A 33 -3.83 0.75 -12.28
C PHE A 33 -2.83 0.66 -13.44
N GLU A 34 -2.50 1.78 -14.05
CA GLU A 34 -1.39 1.97 -14.99
C GLU A 34 -0.39 2.95 -14.39
N MET A 35 0.91 2.64 -14.53
CA MET A 35 1.98 3.49 -13.99
C MET A 35 1.94 4.86 -14.65
N GLN A 36 1.86 5.89 -13.81
CA GLN A 36 1.86 7.27 -14.26
C GLN A 36 3.29 7.78 -14.48
N ASN A 37 3.45 8.71 -15.39
CA ASN A 37 4.77 9.29 -15.74
C ASN A 37 5.17 10.40 -14.77
N TYR A 38 5.36 10.03 -13.49
CA TYR A 38 5.93 10.92 -12.46
C TYR A 38 6.68 10.09 -11.40
N GLN A 39 7.53 10.76 -10.64
CA GLN A 39 8.06 10.26 -9.38
C GLN A 39 7.02 10.53 -8.29
N ALA A 40 6.48 9.50 -7.67
CA ALA A 40 5.51 9.68 -6.60
C ALA A 40 6.18 10.22 -5.32
N ASP A 41 5.45 10.99 -4.53
CA ASP A 41 5.93 11.57 -3.27
C ASP A 41 6.18 10.50 -2.21
N ASP A 42 5.28 9.51 -2.15
CA ASP A 42 5.28 8.44 -1.17
C ASP A 42 5.26 7.07 -1.86
N VAL A 43 5.60 6.03 -1.11
CA VAL A 43 5.51 4.62 -1.53
C VAL A 43 4.72 3.81 -0.52
N LEU A 44 4.12 2.71 -0.98
CA LEU A 44 3.48 1.68 -0.17
C LEU A 44 3.85 0.31 -0.73
N ILE A 45 4.14 -0.64 0.13
CA ILE A 45 4.53 -1.98 -0.28
C ILE A 45 3.57 -3.01 0.30
N ILE A 46 3.08 -3.93 -0.53
CA ILE A 46 2.25 -5.08 -0.14
C ILE A 46 3.11 -6.34 -0.26
N PRO A 47 3.81 -6.73 0.81
CA PRO A 47 4.79 -7.80 0.76
C PRO A 47 4.17 -9.15 1.13
N ARG A 48 4.56 -10.21 0.43
CA ARG A 48 4.11 -11.58 0.62
C ARG A 48 5.27 -12.48 1.05
N LEU A 49 5.03 -13.30 2.07
CA LEU A 49 5.86 -14.44 2.46
C LEU A 49 5.13 -15.75 2.11
N SER A 50 5.84 -16.88 2.14
CA SER A 50 5.21 -18.20 2.00
C SER A 50 4.11 -18.44 3.03
N GLU A 51 4.32 -17.98 4.26
CA GLU A 51 3.44 -18.16 5.41
C GLU A 51 2.35 -17.08 5.55
N GLY A 52 2.37 -16.00 4.76
CA GLY A 52 1.34 -14.97 4.87
C GLY A 52 1.73 -13.62 4.30
N TRP A 53 0.91 -12.62 4.59
CA TRP A 53 1.14 -11.22 4.24
C TRP A 53 1.88 -10.52 5.36
N LEU A 54 2.84 -9.67 4.99
CA LEU A 54 3.66 -8.92 5.93
C LEU A 54 3.10 -7.51 6.12
N PHE A 55 2.96 -7.14 7.37
CA PHE A 55 2.56 -5.81 7.82
C PHE A 55 3.60 -5.26 8.79
N THR A 56 3.49 -3.97 9.08
CA THR A 56 4.14 -3.35 10.22
C THR A 56 3.10 -2.91 11.25
N GLU A 57 3.43 -2.94 12.54
CA GLU A 57 2.55 -2.42 13.58
C GLU A 57 2.96 -1.00 13.96
N HIS A 58 2.24 0.00 13.46
CA HIS A 58 2.50 1.39 13.82
C HIS A 58 2.10 1.64 15.28
N LYS A 59 3.00 2.22 16.09
CA LYS A 59 2.86 2.41 17.55
C LYS A 59 1.56 3.09 17.99
N LYS A 60 0.89 3.83 17.11
CA LYS A 60 -0.33 4.61 17.45
C LYS A 60 -1.56 4.24 16.62
N ARG A 61 -1.38 3.67 15.41
CA ARG A 61 -2.48 3.50 14.44
C ARG A 61 -2.90 2.06 14.23
N GLY A 62 -2.07 1.09 14.65
CA GLY A 62 -2.30 -0.33 14.41
C GLY A 62 -1.58 -0.86 13.17
N LEU A 63 -2.10 -1.92 12.58
CA LEU A 63 -1.46 -2.59 11.44
C LEU A 63 -1.56 -1.76 10.16
N GLU A 64 -0.44 -1.68 9.46
CA GLU A 64 -0.31 -0.99 8.17
C GLU A 64 0.58 -1.80 7.22
N PHE A 65 0.45 -1.57 5.93
CA PHE A 65 1.50 -1.97 5.00
C PHE A 65 2.70 -1.03 5.18
N PRO A 66 3.95 -1.54 5.08
CA PRO A 66 5.13 -0.70 5.13
C PRO A 66 5.13 0.32 3.99
N GLY A 67 5.62 1.52 4.29
CA GLY A 67 5.71 2.61 3.34
C GLY A 67 5.93 3.95 3.98
N GLY A 68 6.34 4.91 3.17
CA GLY A 68 6.65 6.25 3.63
C GLY A 68 7.04 7.18 2.49
N LYS A 69 7.67 8.29 2.84
CA LYS A 69 8.07 9.33 1.89
C LYS A 69 9.36 8.95 1.17
N GLY A 70 9.39 9.24 -0.14
CA GLY A 70 10.65 9.22 -0.88
C GLY A 70 11.63 10.28 -0.40
N GLU A 71 12.91 9.94 -0.36
CA GLU A 71 13.99 10.88 -0.03
C GLU A 71 14.52 11.59 -1.28
N LYS A 72 15.24 12.69 -1.06
CA LYS A 72 15.79 13.48 -2.17
C LYS A 72 16.82 12.69 -2.98
N GLY A 73 16.52 12.50 -4.25
CA GLY A 73 17.39 11.76 -5.20
C GLY A 73 17.14 10.26 -5.23
N GLU A 74 16.22 9.76 -4.40
CA GLU A 74 15.80 8.36 -4.36
C GLU A 74 14.69 8.09 -5.39
N THR A 75 14.78 6.99 -6.10
CA THR A 75 13.67 6.51 -6.94
C THR A 75 12.58 5.87 -6.09
N ASN A 76 11.34 5.76 -6.61
CA ASN A 76 10.28 5.06 -5.87
C ASN A 76 10.61 3.58 -5.56
N ASN A 77 11.40 2.92 -6.42
CA ASN A 77 11.86 1.55 -6.17
C ASN A 77 12.83 1.47 -4.99
N GLU A 78 13.79 2.41 -4.92
CA GLU A 78 14.74 2.52 -3.79
C GLU A 78 14.00 2.85 -2.49
N ALA A 79 13.10 3.84 -2.52
CA ALA A 79 12.25 4.20 -1.38
C ALA A 79 11.46 2.99 -0.86
N ALA A 80 10.83 2.22 -1.76
CA ALA A 80 10.06 1.05 -1.39
C ALA A 80 10.91 -0.02 -0.68
N ARG A 81 12.12 -0.26 -1.18
CA ARG A 81 13.05 -1.22 -0.56
C ARG A 81 13.54 -0.74 0.81
N ARG A 82 13.86 0.55 0.93
CA ARG A 82 14.30 1.17 2.19
C ARG A 82 13.20 1.11 3.24
N GLU A 83 12.00 1.59 2.94
CA GLU A 83 10.86 1.59 3.87
C GLU A 83 10.49 0.18 4.34
N LEU A 84 10.47 -0.81 3.41
CA LEU A 84 10.21 -2.20 3.77
C LEU A 84 11.26 -2.73 4.76
N MET A 85 12.55 -2.43 4.52
CA MET A 85 13.63 -2.84 5.41
C MET A 85 13.55 -2.13 6.76
N GLU A 86 13.35 -0.83 6.79
CA GLU A 86 13.31 -0.03 8.02
C GLU A 86 12.17 -0.44 8.94
N GLU A 87 10.98 -0.66 8.39
CA GLU A 87 9.78 -0.94 9.19
C GLU A 87 9.58 -2.43 9.52
N THR A 88 10.18 -3.34 8.76
CA THR A 88 9.92 -4.78 8.92
C THR A 88 11.17 -5.66 8.94
N GLY A 89 12.32 -5.14 8.56
CA GLY A 89 13.53 -5.93 8.33
C GLY A 89 13.46 -6.83 7.09
N ALA A 90 12.44 -6.69 6.26
CA ALA A 90 12.26 -7.55 5.10
C ALA A 90 13.06 -7.06 3.89
N VAL A 91 13.69 -8.02 3.20
CA VAL A 91 14.37 -7.82 1.93
C VAL A 91 13.39 -8.15 0.80
N ALA A 92 13.09 -7.15 -0.03
CA ALA A 92 12.23 -7.34 -1.19
C ALA A 92 12.93 -8.14 -2.30
N GLY A 93 12.22 -9.09 -2.87
CA GLY A 93 12.57 -9.64 -4.17
C GLY A 93 12.30 -8.66 -5.32
N GLU A 94 11.77 -9.14 -6.43
CA GLU A 94 11.33 -8.25 -7.51
C GLU A 94 10.12 -7.42 -7.05
N LEU A 95 10.17 -6.10 -7.28
CA LEU A 95 9.07 -5.19 -7.03
C LEU A 95 8.17 -5.09 -8.26
N TYR A 96 6.90 -5.43 -8.10
CA TYR A 96 5.89 -5.29 -9.15
C TYR A 96 5.00 -4.08 -8.87
N PHE A 97 4.83 -3.23 -9.86
CA PHE A 97 3.90 -2.11 -9.78
C PHE A 97 2.46 -2.61 -9.61
N VAL A 98 1.72 -2.00 -8.71
CA VAL A 98 0.30 -2.30 -8.44
C VAL A 98 -0.59 -1.17 -8.88
N ALA A 99 -0.34 0.03 -8.35
CA ALA A 99 -1.14 1.23 -8.64
C ALA A 99 -0.38 2.50 -8.29
N ASP A 100 -0.77 3.60 -8.93
CA ASP A 100 -0.48 4.95 -8.45
C ASP A 100 -1.77 5.57 -7.92
N TYR A 101 -1.73 6.32 -6.82
CA TYR A 101 -2.86 7.11 -6.42
C TYR A 101 -2.53 8.57 -6.13
N LEU A 102 -3.48 9.41 -6.45
CA LEU A 102 -3.45 10.84 -6.26
C LEU A 102 -4.47 11.21 -5.20
N VAL A 103 -4.04 11.92 -4.17
CA VAL A 103 -4.90 12.44 -3.11
C VAL A 103 -5.00 13.95 -3.25
N LEU A 104 -6.21 14.45 -3.46
CA LEU A 104 -6.52 15.88 -3.50
C LEU A 104 -7.11 16.30 -2.17
N SER A 105 -6.29 16.85 -1.28
CA SER A 105 -6.76 17.41 -0.02
C SER A 105 -6.69 18.94 -0.02
N SER A 106 -7.39 19.58 0.92
CA SER A 106 -7.35 21.04 1.10
C SER A 106 -5.98 21.55 1.53
N GLU A 107 -5.19 20.71 2.18
CA GLU A 107 -3.88 21.09 2.71
C GLU A 107 -2.75 20.80 1.71
N ARG A 108 -2.82 19.65 1.05
CA ARG A 108 -1.76 19.19 0.16
C ARG A 108 -2.31 18.19 -0.87
N THR A 109 -1.90 18.35 -2.12
CA THR A 109 -1.99 17.28 -3.11
C THR A 109 -0.73 16.44 -3.04
N PHE A 110 -0.87 15.11 -2.99
CA PHE A 110 0.27 14.19 -3.01
C PHE A 110 -0.04 12.93 -3.79
N THR A 111 1.01 12.26 -4.23
CA THR A 111 0.96 11.01 -4.99
C THR A 111 1.62 9.90 -4.22
N LYS A 112 1.11 8.67 -4.37
CA LYS A 112 1.70 7.48 -3.76
C LYS A 112 1.77 6.35 -4.78
N ARG A 113 2.93 5.70 -4.88
CA ARG A 113 3.14 4.52 -5.72
C ARG A 113 3.10 3.25 -4.90
N VAL A 114 2.30 2.30 -5.32
CA VAL A 114 2.12 1.02 -4.64
C VAL A 114 2.85 -0.08 -5.39
N TYR A 115 3.63 -0.85 -4.65
CA TYR A 115 4.31 -2.05 -5.12
C TYR A 115 3.83 -3.29 -4.37
N THR A 116 4.00 -4.46 -4.97
CA THR A 116 3.94 -5.76 -4.30
C THR A 116 5.21 -6.55 -4.58
N THR A 117 5.56 -7.46 -3.69
CA THR A 117 6.78 -8.29 -3.81
C THR A 117 6.62 -9.59 -3.04
N ASN A 118 7.30 -10.65 -3.50
CA ASN A 118 7.65 -11.77 -2.64
C ASN A 118 8.87 -11.38 -1.82
N VAL A 119 8.80 -11.56 -0.50
CA VAL A 119 9.90 -11.29 0.43
C VAL A 119 10.93 -12.41 0.33
N GLU A 120 12.20 -12.08 0.17
CA GLU A 120 13.28 -13.06 0.11
C GLU A 120 13.68 -13.56 1.49
N LYS A 121 13.77 -12.66 2.45
CA LYS A 121 14.13 -12.94 3.86
C LYS A 121 13.71 -11.79 4.76
N ILE A 122 13.65 -12.08 6.07
CA ILE A 122 13.54 -11.05 7.11
C ILE A 122 14.84 -11.02 7.92
N GLU A 123 15.43 -9.85 8.04
CA GLU A 123 16.61 -9.57 8.87
C GLU A 123 16.15 -8.73 10.08
N PRO A 124 16.02 -9.33 11.28
CA PRO A 124 15.55 -8.60 12.45
C PRO A 124 16.38 -7.34 12.70
N GLN A 125 15.69 -6.21 12.92
CA GLN A 125 16.31 -4.93 13.23
C GLN A 125 16.36 -4.71 14.75
N ALA A 126 17.37 -3.97 15.21
CA ALA A 126 17.46 -3.58 16.63
C ALA A 126 16.38 -2.56 17.02
N ASP A 127 15.94 -1.74 16.06
CA ASP A 127 14.88 -0.73 16.20
C ASP A 127 14.12 -0.62 14.88
N TYR A 128 12.81 -0.52 14.96
CA TYR A 128 11.91 -0.34 13.82
C TYR A 128 11.33 1.08 13.74
N LEU A 129 12.00 2.05 14.35
CA LEU A 129 11.68 3.48 14.32
C LEU A 129 10.24 3.78 14.79
N GLU A 130 9.35 4.12 13.89
CA GLU A 130 7.97 4.51 14.21
C GLU A 130 7.03 3.33 14.47
N THR A 131 7.51 2.09 14.23
CA THR A 131 6.72 0.86 14.34
C THR A 131 7.22 -0.07 15.45
N ASN A 132 6.45 -1.10 15.75
CA ASN A 132 6.84 -2.20 16.64
C ASN A 132 7.47 -3.38 15.86
N GLY A 133 7.65 -3.21 14.56
CA GLY A 133 8.23 -4.22 13.68
C GLY A 133 7.20 -5.05 12.91
N PRO A 134 7.66 -6.17 12.31
CA PRO A 134 6.86 -6.96 11.38
C PRO A 134 5.77 -7.77 12.07
N VAL A 135 4.62 -7.87 11.40
CA VAL A 135 3.50 -8.77 11.74
C VAL A 135 3.12 -9.57 10.51
N ILE A 136 3.04 -10.89 10.63
CA ILE A 136 2.65 -11.78 9.53
C ILE A 136 1.26 -12.35 9.82
N LEU A 137 0.35 -12.21 8.85
CA LEU A 137 -0.99 -12.75 8.91
C LEU A 137 -1.25 -13.64 7.70
N ASP A 138 -1.68 -14.88 7.96
CA ASP A 138 -2.11 -15.79 6.90
C ASP A 138 -3.61 -15.68 6.64
N GLY A 139 -4.01 -15.78 5.37
CA GLY A 139 -5.41 -15.78 4.92
C GLY A 139 -5.73 -14.75 3.85
N ASN A 140 -7.00 -14.38 3.75
CA ASN A 140 -7.51 -13.49 2.70
C ASN A 140 -7.24 -12.02 3.05
N LEU A 141 -6.39 -11.39 2.25
CA LEU A 141 -5.93 -10.03 2.47
C LEU A 141 -7.09 -9.01 2.44
N SER A 142 -8.03 -9.17 1.51
CA SER A 142 -9.19 -8.26 1.38
C SER A 142 -10.12 -8.28 2.60
N HIS A 143 -10.10 -9.34 3.41
CA HIS A 143 -10.84 -9.40 4.66
C HIS A 143 -10.09 -8.73 5.80
N PHE A 144 -8.79 -8.98 5.94
CA PHE A 144 -7.98 -8.46 7.04
C PHE A 144 -7.97 -6.96 7.13
N ILE A 145 -7.74 -6.29 6.01
CA ILE A 145 -7.55 -4.84 6.00
C ILE A 145 -8.78 -4.05 6.49
N LEU A 146 -9.95 -4.69 6.56
CA LEU A 146 -11.17 -4.07 7.08
C LEU A 146 -11.35 -4.26 8.60
N GLU A 147 -10.51 -5.07 9.23
CA GLU A 147 -10.59 -5.33 10.66
C GLU A 147 -10.13 -4.13 11.51
N PRO A 148 -10.69 -3.95 12.73
CA PRO A 148 -10.35 -2.82 13.61
C PRO A 148 -8.87 -2.75 14.01
N ALA A 149 -8.13 -3.87 13.94
CA ALA A 149 -6.69 -3.91 14.21
C ALA A 149 -5.86 -3.11 13.20
N PHE A 150 -6.42 -2.91 12.00
CA PHE A 150 -5.75 -2.13 10.96
C PHE A 150 -6.02 -0.63 11.12
N SER A 151 -5.01 0.15 10.77
CA SER A 151 -5.12 1.60 10.67
C SER A 151 -6.29 2.02 9.77
N PHE A 152 -6.91 3.13 10.11
CA PHE A 152 -7.98 3.69 9.28
C PHE A 152 -7.52 4.03 7.84
N PHE A 153 -6.23 4.25 7.61
CA PHE A 153 -5.65 4.42 6.27
C PHE A 153 -5.71 3.15 5.41
N MET A 154 -5.80 1.97 6.06
CA MET A 154 -5.91 0.68 5.37
C MET A 154 -7.35 0.26 5.11
N ARG A 155 -8.31 0.80 5.87
CA ARG A 155 -9.71 0.36 5.91
C ARG A 155 -10.63 1.14 4.98
N ASP A 156 -10.22 1.38 3.75
CA ASP A 156 -11.04 2.10 2.79
C ASP A 156 -11.32 1.29 1.49
N ALA A 157 -12.24 1.82 0.68
CA ALA A 157 -12.65 1.17 -0.56
C ALA A 157 -11.52 1.08 -1.59
N GLY A 158 -10.63 2.06 -1.61
CA GLY A 158 -9.47 2.09 -2.50
C GLY A 158 -8.46 1.01 -2.14
N MET A 159 -8.17 0.83 -0.86
CA MET A 159 -7.25 -0.20 -0.40
C MET A 159 -7.76 -1.60 -0.75
N VAL A 160 -9.06 -1.85 -0.68
CA VAL A 160 -9.65 -3.14 -1.13
C VAL A 160 -9.31 -3.41 -2.60
N GLN A 161 -9.43 -2.41 -3.48
CA GLN A 161 -9.09 -2.56 -4.90
C GLN A 161 -7.59 -2.79 -5.12
N ILE A 162 -6.76 -2.08 -4.36
CA ILE A 162 -5.29 -2.19 -4.42
C ILE A 162 -4.82 -3.58 -4.00
N VAL A 163 -5.31 -4.12 -2.87
CA VAL A 163 -4.89 -5.45 -2.41
C VAL A 163 -5.35 -6.56 -3.35
N GLN A 164 -6.53 -6.46 -3.93
CA GLN A 164 -7.01 -7.40 -4.95
C GLN A 164 -6.13 -7.39 -6.21
N ALA A 165 -5.64 -6.20 -6.61
CA ALA A 165 -4.71 -6.08 -7.72
C ALA A 165 -3.35 -6.73 -7.38
N ALA A 166 -2.82 -6.49 -6.17
CA ALA A 166 -1.58 -7.09 -5.70
C ALA A 166 -1.65 -8.62 -5.65
N GLU A 167 -2.74 -9.18 -5.12
CA GLU A 167 -2.99 -10.64 -5.10
C GLU A 167 -2.98 -11.23 -6.51
N ARG A 168 -3.67 -10.59 -7.48
CA ARG A 168 -3.67 -11.05 -8.88
C ARG A 168 -2.29 -11.02 -9.53
N ILE A 169 -1.51 -9.95 -9.27
CA ILE A 169 -0.15 -9.80 -9.81
C ILE A 169 0.74 -10.94 -9.30
N LEU A 170 0.80 -11.16 -7.98
CA LEU A 170 1.65 -12.21 -7.41
C LEU A 170 1.20 -13.61 -7.83
N SER A 171 -0.11 -13.87 -7.94
CA SER A 171 -0.63 -15.16 -8.42
C SER A 171 -0.24 -15.46 -9.87
N SER A 172 0.00 -14.44 -10.68
CA SER A 172 0.45 -14.59 -12.07
C SER A 172 1.97 -14.82 -12.22
N LYS A 173 2.73 -14.68 -11.13
CA LYS A 173 4.20 -14.81 -11.10
C LYS A 173 4.68 -16.11 -10.47
N ASN A 174 3.78 -16.86 -9.85
CA ASN A 174 4.00 -18.20 -9.33
C ASN A 174 3.55 -19.23 -10.36
#